data_92a808ea139cf1aae08f3867c69c8b84
#
_entry.id   92a808ea139cf1aae08f3867c69c8b84
#
_cell.length_a   1.000
_cell.length_b   1.000
_cell.length_c   1.000
_cell.angle_alpha   90.00
_cell.angle_beta   90.00
_cell.angle_gamma   90.00
#
_symmetry.space_group_name_H-M   'P 1'
#
loop_
_entity.id
_entity.type
_entity.pdbx_description
1 polymer ?
#
loop_
_entity_poly.entity_id
_entity_poly.type
_entity_poly.pdbx_seq_one_letter_code
_entity_poly.pdbx_strand_id
1 'polypeptide(L)'
;GQPLSDGAITPSDILSIKGPTAVQEYLVNEIQEVYRLQGVKINDKHIEAIVSQMMQKVEIIDSGDTSFLPGEYVDKFEFREENDRILDKKIVTEPGDSQKFKAGQILTARELRDENSALRRKDLKLAEVRDALPAVSRPTLQGITQASLKTESWLSAASFQETTKVLSEAAIRG
;
A
#
# COMPACT_ATOMS: atom_id res chain seq x y z
N GLY A 1 -12.67 17.67 6.49
CA GLY A 1 -12.26 17.76 7.82
C GLY A 1 -11.59 19.04 8.20
N GLN A 2 -12.21 19.73 9.07
CA GLN A 2 -11.62 20.93 9.62
C GLN A 2 -10.51 20.56 10.58
N PRO A 3 -9.33 21.16 10.47
CA PRO A 3 -8.33 20.98 11.49
C PRO A 3 -8.87 21.52 12.80
N LEU A 4 -8.60 20.82 13.86
CA LEU A 4 -8.98 21.28 15.16
C LEU A 4 -8.13 22.49 15.52
N SER A 5 -8.78 23.49 16.12
CA SER A 5 -8.11 24.73 16.45
C SER A 5 -6.95 24.56 17.41
N ASP A 6 -6.98 23.52 18.22
CA ASP A 6 -5.99 23.31 19.27
C ASP A 6 -5.02 22.18 19.02
N GLY A 7 -5.22 21.41 17.95
CA GLY A 7 -4.39 20.26 17.67
C GLY A 7 -3.47 20.48 16.51
N ALA A 8 -2.23 20.03 16.62
CA ALA A 8 -1.34 19.96 15.48
C ALA A 8 -1.83 18.88 14.53
N ILE A 9 -1.88 19.19 13.24
CA ILE A 9 -2.23 18.20 12.23
C ILE A 9 -1.00 17.30 12.03
N THR A 10 -1.20 16.00 12.16
CA THR A 10 -0.12 15.05 11.91
C THR A 10 -0.06 14.70 10.42
N PRO A 11 1.11 14.28 9.92
CA PRO A 11 1.19 13.78 8.55
C PRO A 11 0.24 12.62 8.28
N SER A 12 0.01 11.76 9.26
CA SER A 12 -0.96 10.66 9.14
C SER A 12 -2.37 11.17 8.93
N ASP A 13 -2.75 12.26 9.60
CA ASP A 13 -4.05 12.88 9.43
C ASP A 13 -4.22 13.42 8.02
N ILE A 14 -3.20 14.08 7.51
CA ILE A 14 -3.23 14.62 6.14
C ILE A 14 -3.35 13.49 5.13
N LEU A 15 -2.60 12.42 5.35
CA LEU A 15 -2.66 11.25 4.47
C LEU A 15 -4.06 10.65 4.44
N SER A 16 -4.68 10.52 5.60
CA SER A 16 -6.02 9.93 5.71
C SER A 16 -7.10 10.79 5.08
N ILE A 17 -6.98 12.11 5.24
CA ILE A 17 -8.03 13.04 4.83
C ILE A 17 -7.83 13.52 3.40
N LYS A 18 -6.62 13.91 3.05
CA LYS A 18 -6.33 14.58 1.77
C LYS A 18 -5.55 13.72 0.78
N GLY A 19 -5.00 12.61 1.21
CA GLY A 19 -4.31 11.68 0.34
C GLY A 19 -2.80 11.90 0.22
N PRO A 20 -2.13 11.03 -0.56
CA PRO A 20 -0.66 11.00 -0.63
C PRO A 20 -0.02 12.28 -1.17
N THR A 21 -0.60 12.89 -2.20
CA THR A 21 -0.03 14.09 -2.80
C THR A 21 0.01 15.25 -1.80
N ALA A 22 -1.07 15.44 -1.05
CA ALA A 22 -1.15 16.50 -0.05
C ALA A 22 -0.15 16.29 1.08
N VAL A 23 0.02 15.07 1.55
CA VAL A 23 0.98 14.79 2.62
C VAL A 23 2.41 14.95 2.11
N GLN A 24 2.67 14.61 0.87
CA GLN A 24 3.98 14.81 0.26
C GLN A 24 4.35 16.29 0.22
N GLU A 25 3.43 17.14 -0.24
CA GLU A 25 3.63 18.58 -0.27
C GLU A 25 3.85 19.13 1.15
N TYR A 26 3.03 18.71 2.09
CA TYR A 26 3.16 19.11 3.47
C TYR A 26 4.54 18.76 4.03
N LEU A 27 4.98 17.52 3.85
CA LEU A 27 6.27 17.07 4.37
C LEU A 27 7.44 17.82 3.75
N VAL A 28 7.41 18.05 2.43
CA VAL A 28 8.46 18.81 1.76
C VAL A 28 8.54 20.22 2.33
N ASN A 29 7.40 20.88 2.47
CA ASN A 29 7.35 22.24 3.00
C ASN A 29 7.85 22.32 4.44
N GLU A 30 7.44 21.40 5.28
CA GLU A 30 7.83 21.36 6.69
C GLU A 30 9.32 21.09 6.84
N ILE A 31 9.87 20.19 6.05
CA ILE A 31 11.29 19.87 6.08
C ILE A 31 12.11 21.07 5.59
N GLN A 32 11.66 21.71 4.52
CA GLN A 32 12.32 22.92 4.01
C GLN A 32 12.35 24.04 5.05
N GLU A 33 11.23 24.24 5.72
CA GLU A 33 11.14 25.26 6.76
C GLU A 33 12.12 25.00 7.89
N VAL A 34 12.22 23.77 8.31
CA VAL A 34 13.12 23.33 9.35
C VAL A 34 14.58 23.61 8.96
N TYR A 35 14.98 23.24 7.75
CA TYR A 35 16.35 23.48 7.30
C TYR A 35 16.62 24.95 7.07
N ARG A 36 15.62 25.70 6.65
CA ARG A 36 15.76 27.17 6.50
C ARG A 36 16.05 27.82 7.84
N LEU A 37 15.37 27.39 8.89
CA LEU A 37 15.59 27.93 10.23
C LEU A 37 17.01 27.62 10.74
N GLN A 38 17.61 26.55 10.28
CA GLN A 38 18.97 26.18 10.64
C GLN A 38 20.03 26.77 9.68
N GLY A 39 19.59 27.52 8.68
CA GLY A 39 20.52 28.12 7.70
C GLY A 39 21.08 27.13 6.70
N VAL A 40 20.46 25.95 6.57
CA VAL A 40 20.89 24.90 5.64
C VAL A 40 20.01 24.94 4.40
N LYS A 41 20.63 24.92 3.23
CA LYS A 41 19.89 24.81 1.97
C LYS A 41 19.95 23.37 1.49
N ILE A 42 18.77 22.80 1.22
CA ILE A 42 18.66 21.46 0.66
C ILE A 42 17.82 21.54 -0.61
N ASN A 43 18.23 20.79 -1.63
CA ASN A 43 17.54 20.76 -2.90
C ASN A 43 16.15 20.15 -2.72
N ASP A 44 15.12 20.83 -3.20
CA ASP A 44 13.73 20.37 -3.12
C ASP A 44 13.54 18.98 -3.71
N LYS A 45 14.18 18.72 -4.84
CA LYS A 45 14.06 17.40 -5.50
C LYS A 45 14.62 16.29 -4.64
N HIS A 46 15.67 16.59 -3.87
CA HIS A 46 16.26 15.61 -2.97
C HIS A 46 15.30 15.27 -1.83
N ILE A 47 14.67 16.28 -1.26
CA ILE A 47 13.67 16.09 -0.22
C ILE A 47 12.45 15.34 -0.77
N GLU A 48 11.99 15.69 -1.96
CA GLU A 48 10.87 15.01 -2.60
C GLU A 48 11.17 13.53 -2.81
N ALA A 49 12.38 13.18 -3.22
CA ALA A 49 12.79 11.80 -3.41
C ALA A 49 12.73 11.02 -2.09
N ILE A 50 13.21 11.64 -1.00
CA ILE A 50 13.18 11.01 0.32
C ILE A 50 11.73 10.81 0.80
N VAL A 51 10.90 11.83 0.64
CA VAL A 51 9.48 11.75 1.02
C VAL A 51 8.78 10.67 0.20
N SER A 52 9.10 10.56 -1.08
CA SER A 52 8.55 9.50 -1.93
C SER A 52 8.91 8.11 -1.41
N GLN A 53 10.14 7.94 -0.92
CA GLN A 53 10.56 6.67 -0.32
C GLN A 53 9.78 6.36 0.95
N MET A 54 9.46 7.39 1.74
CA MET A 54 8.65 7.22 2.95
C MET A 54 7.24 6.73 2.63
N MET A 55 6.78 6.96 1.42
CA MET A 55 5.43 6.62 0.98
C MET A 55 5.41 5.43 0.01
N GLN A 56 6.49 4.67 -0.05
CA GLN A 56 6.56 3.54 -0.98
C GLN A 56 5.74 2.34 -0.55
N LYS A 57 5.43 2.21 0.72
CA LYS A 57 4.71 1.05 1.23
C LYS A 57 3.25 1.36 1.46
N VAL A 58 2.44 0.34 1.33
CA VAL A 58 1.01 0.40 1.64
C VAL A 58 0.70 -0.68 2.67
N GLU A 59 -0.34 -0.44 3.45
CA GLU A 59 -0.83 -1.42 4.42
C GLU A 59 -2.00 -2.17 3.80
N ILE A 60 -1.95 -3.49 3.86
CA ILE A 60 -3.03 -4.32 3.33
C ILE A 60 -4.20 -4.27 4.32
N ILE A 61 -5.34 -3.77 3.85
CA ILE A 61 -6.58 -3.73 4.64
C ILE A 61 -7.34 -5.03 4.46
N ASP A 62 -7.50 -5.46 3.21
CA ASP A 62 -8.19 -6.69 2.85
C ASP A 62 -7.31 -7.39 1.81
N SER A 63 -6.98 -8.64 2.08
CA SER A 63 -6.11 -9.40 1.19
C SER A 63 -6.83 -9.87 -0.08
N GLY A 64 -8.16 -9.92 -0.08
CA GLY A 64 -8.88 -10.49 -1.20
C GLY A 64 -8.41 -11.91 -1.47
N ASP A 65 -8.15 -12.22 -2.73
CA ASP A 65 -7.65 -13.53 -3.14
C ASP A 65 -6.15 -13.51 -3.45
N THR A 66 -5.44 -12.49 -2.96
CA THR A 66 -3.99 -12.40 -3.11
C THR A 66 -3.27 -13.21 -2.04
N SER A 67 -1.96 -13.33 -2.19
CA SER A 67 -1.11 -13.99 -1.20
C SER A 67 -0.79 -13.11 0.02
N PHE A 68 -1.24 -11.86 0.02
CA PHE A 68 -0.99 -10.94 1.13
C PHE A 68 -1.80 -11.31 2.37
N LEU A 69 -1.35 -10.79 3.52
CA LEU A 69 -2.06 -10.93 4.79
C LEU A 69 -2.57 -9.55 5.23
N PRO A 70 -3.78 -9.47 5.81
CA PRO A 70 -4.26 -8.20 6.36
C PRO A 70 -3.29 -7.65 7.40
N GLY A 71 -3.04 -6.34 7.33
CA GLY A 71 -2.09 -5.68 8.22
C GLY A 71 -0.65 -5.71 7.76
N GLU A 72 -0.34 -6.43 6.70
CA GLU A 72 1.00 -6.50 6.13
C GLU A 72 1.35 -5.20 5.41
N TYR A 73 2.61 -4.79 5.50
CA TYR A 73 3.13 -3.64 4.77
C TYR A 73 3.90 -4.13 3.56
N VAL A 74 3.49 -3.72 2.38
CA VAL A 74 4.12 -4.15 1.13
C VAL A 74 4.45 -2.95 0.26
N ASP A 75 5.43 -3.11 -0.60
CA ASP A 75 5.81 -2.10 -1.57
C ASP A 75 4.65 -1.87 -2.56
N LYS A 76 4.41 -0.62 -2.93
CA LYS A 76 3.35 -0.26 -3.89
C LYS A 76 3.46 -1.03 -5.19
N PHE A 77 4.68 -1.23 -5.67
CA PHE A 77 4.92 -1.92 -6.93
C PHE A 77 4.53 -3.40 -6.81
N GLU A 78 4.98 -4.04 -5.73
CA GLU A 78 4.63 -5.43 -5.44
C GLU A 78 3.12 -5.60 -5.28
N PHE A 79 2.46 -4.65 -4.62
CA PHE A 79 1.01 -4.65 -4.47
C PHE A 79 0.31 -4.62 -5.83
N ARG A 80 0.74 -3.75 -6.73
CA ARG A 80 0.17 -3.66 -8.07
C ARG A 80 0.41 -4.92 -8.88
N GLU A 81 1.62 -5.47 -8.80
CA GLU A 81 1.96 -6.69 -9.53
C GLU A 81 1.08 -7.86 -9.09
N GLU A 82 0.88 -8.02 -7.80
CA GLU A 82 0.05 -9.11 -7.29
C GLU A 82 -1.41 -8.94 -7.69
N ASN A 83 -1.94 -7.73 -7.60
CA ASN A 83 -3.32 -7.47 -8.05
C ASN A 83 -3.48 -7.69 -9.56
N ASP A 84 -2.48 -7.30 -10.35
CA ASP A 84 -2.50 -7.53 -11.79
C ASP A 84 -2.44 -9.02 -12.10
N ARG A 85 -1.66 -9.77 -11.32
CA ARG A 85 -1.53 -11.22 -11.51
C ARG A 85 -2.87 -11.93 -11.39
N ILE A 86 -3.73 -11.50 -10.47
CA ILE A 86 -5.01 -12.16 -10.21
C ILE A 86 -6.19 -11.50 -10.92
N LEU A 87 -5.97 -10.40 -11.64
CA LEU A 87 -7.04 -9.56 -12.20
C LEU A 87 -8.05 -10.34 -13.03
N ASP A 88 -7.58 -11.29 -13.83
CA ASP A 88 -8.42 -12.08 -14.72
C ASP A 88 -8.59 -13.53 -14.24
N LYS A 89 -8.21 -13.83 -13.02
CA LYS A 89 -8.32 -15.17 -12.47
C LYS A 89 -9.71 -15.44 -11.93
N LYS A 90 -10.01 -16.70 -11.77
CA LYS A 90 -11.28 -17.18 -11.22
C LYS A 90 -11.02 -17.99 -9.97
N ILE A 91 -11.96 -17.93 -9.04
CA ILE A 91 -11.90 -18.73 -7.81
C ILE A 91 -13.03 -19.76 -7.88
N VAL A 92 -12.70 -21.01 -7.67
CA VAL A 92 -13.69 -22.09 -7.69
C VAL A 92 -14.57 -21.95 -6.47
N THR A 93 -15.87 -21.77 -6.68
CA THR A 93 -16.86 -21.78 -5.60
C THR A 93 -17.40 -23.19 -5.38
N GLU A 94 -17.67 -23.91 -6.49
CA GLU A 94 -18.09 -25.31 -6.43
C GLU A 94 -17.41 -26.08 -7.57
N PRO A 95 -16.68 -27.16 -7.26
CA PRO A 95 -15.98 -27.91 -8.30
C PRO A 95 -16.90 -28.74 -9.20
N GLY A 96 -18.16 -28.92 -8.82
CA GLY A 96 -19.03 -29.80 -9.58
C GLY A 96 -18.51 -31.24 -9.57
N ASP A 97 -18.50 -31.86 -10.75
CA ASP A 97 -17.98 -33.23 -10.92
C ASP A 97 -16.50 -33.25 -11.33
N SER A 98 -15.82 -32.11 -11.24
CA SER A 98 -14.40 -32.03 -11.61
C SER A 98 -13.53 -32.78 -10.61
N GLN A 99 -12.60 -33.58 -11.10
CA GLN A 99 -11.61 -34.27 -10.30
C GLN A 99 -10.34 -33.42 -10.13
N LYS A 100 -10.22 -32.35 -10.91
CA LYS A 100 -9.04 -31.50 -10.94
C LYS A 100 -9.17 -30.28 -10.03
N PHE A 101 -10.39 -29.79 -9.81
CA PHE A 101 -10.64 -28.55 -9.09
C PHE A 101 -11.05 -28.81 -7.65
N LYS A 102 -10.67 -27.87 -6.79
CA LYS A 102 -11.10 -27.84 -5.38
C LYS A 102 -11.67 -26.46 -5.09
N ALA A 103 -12.63 -26.40 -4.17
CA ALA A 103 -13.19 -25.13 -3.73
C ALA A 103 -12.08 -24.22 -3.22
N GLY A 104 -12.12 -22.94 -3.64
CA GLY A 104 -11.11 -21.96 -3.27
C GLY A 104 -9.90 -21.92 -4.17
N GLN A 105 -9.76 -22.82 -5.13
CA GLN A 105 -8.63 -22.84 -6.04
C GLN A 105 -8.69 -21.69 -7.03
N ILE A 106 -7.52 -21.12 -7.34
CA ILE A 106 -7.38 -20.05 -8.33
C ILE A 106 -7.13 -20.68 -9.70
N LEU A 107 -7.91 -20.24 -10.69
CA LEU A 107 -7.82 -20.74 -12.06
C LEU A 107 -7.68 -19.61 -13.05
N THR A 108 -7.03 -19.90 -14.18
CA THR A 108 -7.13 -19.04 -15.36
C THR A 108 -8.48 -19.29 -16.04
N ALA A 109 -8.91 -18.33 -16.85
CA ALA A 109 -10.13 -18.53 -17.67
C ALA A 109 -9.99 -19.70 -18.60
N ARG A 110 -8.78 -19.96 -19.10
CA ARG A 110 -8.49 -21.07 -19.98
C ARG A 110 -8.63 -22.42 -19.27
N GLU A 111 -8.06 -22.54 -18.08
CA GLU A 111 -8.17 -23.77 -17.29
C GLU A 111 -9.64 -24.11 -17.01
N LEU A 112 -10.42 -23.09 -16.62
CA LEU A 112 -11.86 -23.28 -16.39
C LEU A 112 -12.58 -23.75 -17.65
N ARG A 113 -12.31 -23.11 -18.77
CA ARG A 113 -12.95 -23.42 -20.04
C ARG A 113 -12.64 -24.84 -20.47
N ASP A 114 -11.37 -25.24 -20.38
CA ASP A 114 -10.92 -26.56 -20.83
C ASP A 114 -11.56 -27.66 -19.97
N GLU A 115 -11.57 -27.48 -18.65
CA GLU A 115 -12.16 -28.49 -17.76
C GLU A 115 -13.68 -28.54 -17.92
N ASN A 116 -14.35 -27.39 -18.01
CA ASN A 116 -15.80 -27.39 -18.20
C ASN A 116 -16.20 -27.98 -19.55
N SER A 117 -15.38 -27.77 -20.58
CA SER A 117 -15.62 -28.43 -21.88
C SER A 117 -15.50 -29.94 -21.77
N ALA A 118 -14.52 -30.43 -21.02
CA ALA A 118 -14.36 -31.86 -20.79
C ALA A 118 -15.54 -32.45 -20.00
N LEU A 119 -15.98 -31.75 -18.97
CA LEU A 119 -17.12 -32.15 -18.16
C LEU A 119 -18.40 -32.18 -19.00
N ARG A 120 -18.61 -31.17 -19.83
CA ARG A 120 -19.79 -31.09 -20.69
C ARG A 120 -19.83 -32.23 -21.67
N ARG A 121 -18.70 -32.64 -22.23
CA ARG A 121 -18.63 -33.79 -23.15
C ARG A 121 -19.00 -35.09 -22.48
N LYS A 122 -18.76 -35.19 -21.17
CA LYS A 122 -19.12 -36.40 -20.39
C LYS A 122 -20.48 -36.29 -19.71
N ASP A 123 -21.18 -35.19 -19.98
CA ASP A 123 -22.52 -34.93 -19.36
C ASP A 123 -22.42 -34.86 -17.85
N LEU A 124 -21.34 -34.29 -17.32
CA LEU A 124 -21.12 -34.15 -15.90
C LEU A 124 -21.37 -32.67 -15.48
N LYS A 125 -21.55 -32.49 -14.18
CA LYS A 125 -21.82 -31.16 -13.61
C LYS A 125 -20.60 -30.27 -13.74
N LEU A 126 -20.79 -29.06 -14.27
CA LEU A 126 -19.74 -28.09 -14.47
C LEU A 126 -19.29 -27.45 -13.17
N ALA A 127 -18.05 -26.97 -13.14
CA ALA A 127 -17.53 -26.18 -12.03
C ALA A 127 -18.12 -24.77 -12.06
N GLU A 128 -18.38 -24.23 -10.89
CA GLU A 128 -18.82 -22.84 -10.73
C GLU A 128 -17.70 -22.01 -10.12
N VAL A 129 -17.58 -20.78 -10.58
CA VAL A 129 -16.51 -19.88 -10.16
C VAL A 129 -17.05 -18.48 -9.92
N ARG A 130 -16.23 -17.68 -9.25
CA ARG A 130 -16.40 -16.23 -9.16
C ARG A 130 -15.10 -15.57 -9.61
N ASP A 131 -15.17 -14.28 -9.88
CA ASP A 131 -13.95 -13.51 -10.18
C ASP A 131 -13.07 -13.40 -8.94
N ALA A 132 -11.76 -13.43 -9.14
CA ALA A 132 -10.82 -13.19 -8.06
C ALA A 132 -10.91 -11.74 -7.60
N LEU A 133 -10.84 -11.52 -6.30
CA LEU A 133 -10.93 -10.21 -5.69
C LEU A 133 -9.52 -9.66 -5.43
N PRO A 134 -9.25 -8.41 -5.84
CA PRO A 134 -7.95 -7.80 -5.56
C PRO A 134 -7.80 -7.46 -4.08
N ALA A 135 -6.56 -7.29 -3.65
CA ALA A 135 -6.30 -6.77 -2.32
C ALA A 135 -6.63 -5.28 -2.27
N VAL A 136 -7.05 -4.83 -1.11
CA VAL A 136 -7.32 -3.42 -0.83
C VAL A 136 -6.28 -2.93 0.17
N SER A 137 -5.75 -1.76 -0.07
CA SER A 137 -4.70 -1.19 0.77
C SER A 137 -4.99 0.27 1.10
N ARG A 138 -4.22 0.78 2.05
CA ARG A 138 -4.20 2.21 2.32
C ARG A 138 -2.75 2.71 2.32
N PRO A 139 -2.53 3.98 1.95
CA PRO A 139 -1.19 4.56 1.96
C PRO A 139 -0.62 4.60 3.37
N THR A 140 0.71 4.48 3.49
CA THR A 140 1.40 4.59 4.77
C THR A 140 2.61 5.51 4.62
N LEU A 141 3.10 5.97 5.76
CA LEU A 141 4.35 6.72 5.86
C LEU A 141 5.37 5.86 6.59
N GLN A 142 6.47 5.57 5.92
CA GLN A 142 7.56 4.76 6.46
C GLN A 142 8.84 5.60 6.47
N GLY A 143 9.84 5.15 7.22
CA GLY A 143 11.14 5.83 7.26
C GLY A 143 11.32 6.79 8.43
N ILE A 144 10.24 7.13 9.10
CA ILE A 144 10.25 7.83 10.39
C ILE A 144 9.67 6.86 11.38
N THR A 145 10.13 6.86 12.62
CA THR A 145 9.61 5.91 13.59
C THR A 145 8.10 6.06 13.73
N GLN A 146 7.42 4.94 13.88
CA GLN A 146 5.96 4.92 14.05
C GLN A 146 5.53 5.81 15.22
N ALA A 147 6.37 5.89 16.26
CA ALA A 147 6.09 6.75 17.41
C ALA A 147 6.03 8.22 17.01
N SER A 148 6.91 8.67 16.11
CA SER A 148 6.92 10.06 15.63
C SER A 148 5.63 10.42 14.91
N LEU A 149 5.05 9.49 14.17
CA LEU A 149 3.81 9.71 13.43
C LEU A 149 2.59 9.78 14.34
N LYS A 150 2.68 9.21 15.54
CA LYS A 150 1.59 9.17 16.49
C LYS A 150 1.58 10.33 17.46
N THR A 151 2.64 11.14 17.51
CA THR A 151 2.72 12.27 18.40
C THR A 151 1.97 13.46 17.82
N GLU A 152 1.40 14.30 18.68
CA GLU A 152 0.69 15.50 18.25
C GLU A 152 1.59 16.48 17.54
N SER A 153 2.86 16.46 17.85
CA SER A 153 3.85 17.34 17.24
C SER A 153 4.97 16.50 16.67
N TRP A 154 4.76 16.01 15.44
CA TRP A 154 5.78 15.20 14.80
C TRP A 154 7.04 16.00 14.48
N LEU A 155 6.95 17.31 14.45
CA LEU A 155 8.10 18.20 14.31
C LEU A 155 8.52 18.81 15.65
N SER A 156 8.21 18.15 16.78
CA SER A 156 8.77 18.52 18.06
C SER A 156 10.29 18.35 18.02
N ALA A 157 11.01 18.95 18.97
CA ALA A 157 12.48 18.92 18.97
C ALA A 157 13.03 17.50 18.85
N ALA A 158 12.46 16.53 19.53
CA ALA A 158 12.92 15.14 19.46
C ALA A 158 12.61 14.51 18.10
N SER A 159 11.39 14.67 17.60
CA SER A 159 11.00 14.17 16.29
C SER A 159 11.80 14.84 15.17
N PHE A 160 12.14 16.09 15.38
CA PHE A 160 12.93 16.87 14.48
C PHE A 160 14.34 16.28 14.30
N GLN A 161 14.98 15.94 15.41
CA GLN A 161 16.31 15.34 15.34
C GLN A 161 16.27 13.98 14.64
N GLU A 162 15.26 13.18 14.90
CA GLU A 162 15.06 11.92 14.22
C GLU A 162 14.84 12.10 12.74
N THR A 163 14.01 13.05 12.36
CA THR A 163 13.74 13.34 10.96
C THR A 163 15.01 13.76 10.24
N THR A 164 15.80 14.65 10.86
CA THR A 164 17.06 15.10 10.31
C THR A 164 18.03 13.92 10.12
N LYS A 165 18.11 13.04 11.11
CA LYS A 165 18.97 11.87 11.04
C LYS A 165 18.55 10.91 9.93
N VAL A 166 17.26 10.63 9.82
CA VAL A 166 16.73 9.77 8.77
C VAL A 166 17.03 10.35 7.39
N LEU A 167 16.80 11.64 7.21
CA LEU A 167 17.07 12.30 5.93
C LEU A 167 18.55 12.26 5.57
N SER A 168 19.42 12.48 6.55
CA SER A 168 20.87 12.45 6.33
C SER A 168 21.32 11.04 5.94
N GLU A 169 20.83 10.02 6.62
CA GLU A 169 21.15 8.63 6.30
C GLU A 169 20.63 8.24 4.92
N ALA A 170 19.42 8.64 4.59
CA ALA A 170 18.85 8.35 3.28
C ALA A 170 19.62 9.05 2.16
N ALA A 171 20.06 10.29 2.39
CA ALA A 171 20.84 11.04 1.43
C ALA A 171 22.21 10.37 1.17
N ILE A 172 22.83 9.83 2.20
CA ILE A 172 24.12 9.15 2.08
C ILE A 172 23.97 7.83 1.33
N ARG A 173 22.91 7.09 1.63
CA ARG A 173 22.65 5.78 1.01
C ARG A 173 22.08 5.89 -0.40
N GLY A 174 21.34 6.96 -0.62
CA GLY A 174 20.64 7.17 -1.87
C GLY A 174 21.50 7.60 -2.98
#